data_70e0fc4d1cf5ee4e16817d29260622c0
#
_entry.id   70e0fc4d1cf5ee4e16817d29260622c0
#
_cell.length_a   1.000
_cell.length_b   1.000
_cell.length_c   1.000
_cell.angle_alpha   90.00
_cell.angle_beta   90.00
_cell.angle_gamma   90.00
#
_symmetry.space_group_name_H-M   'P 1'
#
loop_
_entity.id
_entity.type
_entity.pdbx_description
1 polymer ?
#
loop_
_entity_poly.entity_id
_entity_poly.type
_entity_poly.pdbx_seq_one_letter_code
_entity_poly.pdbx_strand_id
1 'polypeptide(L)'
;MARRKEKKENSGLKKLVILLAILVIAFPAAAFGYIYFKLNAMHDATADENILNETNFQSEKGITNILLAGTDGRPGEKNSRSDAMMILTVDSKNKSLKLTSLNRDTFVNIPGHGEEKLTHAYAYGGVNLLVETIENNFEIDIQNYAVVDFYSFMDIVDALGGVEVDVHKNEINEINKFIKNMDWLK
;
A
#
# COMPACT_ATOMS: atom_id res chain seq x y z
N MET A 1 -36.83 -35.77 -58.82
CA MET A 1 -36.00 -34.57 -58.63
C MET A 1 -36.19 -34.05 -57.22
N ALA A 2 -35.29 -34.29 -56.30
CA ALA A 2 -35.37 -33.80 -54.91
C ALA A 2 -34.60 -32.47 -54.80
N ARG A 3 -35.31 -31.39 -54.52
CA ARG A 3 -34.70 -30.06 -54.29
C ARG A 3 -34.06 -30.06 -52.89
N ARG A 4 -32.74 -30.05 -52.86
CA ARG A 4 -31.90 -29.81 -51.64
C ARG A 4 -32.13 -28.38 -51.16
N LYS A 5 -32.82 -28.18 -50.04
CA LYS A 5 -32.94 -26.86 -49.38
C LYS A 5 -31.56 -26.53 -48.76
N GLU A 6 -30.88 -25.59 -49.37
CA GLU A 6 -29.67 -24.97 -48.74
C GLU A 6 -30.09 -24.26 -47.45
N LYS A 7 -29.52 -24.68 -46.37
CA LYS A 7 -29.74 -24.11 -45.03
C LYS A 7 -28.93 -22.79 -45.01
N LYS A 8 -29.63 -21.67 -45.15
CA LYS A 8 -29.07 -20.32 -45.04
C LYS A 8 -28.42 -20.19 -43.67
N GLU A 9 -27.10 -20.35 -43.60
CA GLU A 9 -26.35 -20.18 -42.36
C GLU A 9 -26.51 -18.75 -41.86
N ASN A 10 -27.01 -18.57 -40.63
CA ASN A 10 -27.14 -17.27 -39.99
C ASN A 10 -25.74 -16.68 -39.65
N SER A 11 -25.10 -16.10 -40.66
CA SER A 11 -23.79 -15.49 -40.53
C SER A 11 -23.76 -14.35 -39.48
N GLY A 12 -24.90 -13.69 -39.25
CA GLY A 12 -25.06 -12.68 -38.21
C GLY A 12 -24.99 -13.26 -36.79
N LEU A 13 -25.60 -14.41 -36.56
CA LEU A 13 -25.57 -15.07 -35.26
C LEU A 13 -24.15 -15.57 -34.92
N LYS A 14 -23.43 -16.14 -35.90
CA LYS A 14 -22.04 -16.56 -35.74
C LYS A 14 -21.12 -15.36 -35.40
N LYS A 15 -21.32 -14.22 -36.07
CA LYS A 15 -20.54 -12.99 -35.77
C LYS A 15 -20.86 -12.46 -34.37
N LEU A 16 -22.12 -12.49 -33.93
CA LEU A 16 -22.53 -12.08 -32.58
C LEU A 16 -21.91 -12.99 -31.50
N VAL A 17 -21.92 -14.30 -31.71
CA VAL A 17 -21.32 -15.27 -30.77
C VAL A 17 -19.82 -15.08 -30.68
N ILE A 18 -19.13 -14.84 -31.80
CA ILE A 18 -17.69 -14.57 -31.82
C ILE A 18 -17.39 -13.25 -31.08
N LEU A 19 -18.17 -12.20 -31.30
CA LEU A 19 -18.01 -10.92 -30.64
C LEU A 19 -18.23 -11.03 -29.12
N LEU A 20 -19.24 -11.78 -28.67
CA LEU A 20 -19.45 -12.06 -27.25
C LEU A 20 -18.30 -12.89 -26.65
N ALA A 21 -17.79 -13.89 -27.37
CA ALA A 21 -16.66 -14.69 -26.91
C ALA A 21 -15.38 -13.83 -26.76
N ILE A 22 -15.14 -12.92 -27.71
CA ILE A 22 -14.01 -11.96 -27.61
C ILE A 22 -14.19 -11.05 -26.41
N LEU A 23 -15.42 -10.54 -26.15
CA LEU A 23 -15.70 -9.64 -25.03
C LEU A 23 -15.51 -10.33 -23.69
N VAL A 24 -15.92 -11.60 -23.57
CA VAL A 24 -15.73 -12.43 -22.35
C VAL A 24 -14.24 -12.67 -22.04
N ILE A 25 -13.38 -12.73 -23.04
CA ILE A 25 -11.93 -12.92 -22.85
C ILE A 25 -11.21 -11.58 -22.71
N ALA A 26 -11.55 -10.60 -23.54
CA ALA A 26 -10.85 -9.31 -23.58
C ALA A 26 -11.12 -8.47 -22.30
N PHE A 27 -12.32 -8.54 -21.75
CA PHE A 27 -12.67 -7.76 -20.55
C PHE A 27 -11.86 -8.19 -19.30
N PRO A 28 -11.79 -9.48 -18.94
CA PRO A 28 -10.95 -9.93 -17.84
C PRO A 28 -9.46 -9.66 -18.09
N ALA A 29 -8.98 -9.84 -19.34
CA ALA A 29 -7.59 -9.56 -19.69
C ALA A 29 -7.24 -8.08 -19.53
N ALA A 30 -8.12 -7.18 -19.97
CA ALA A 30 -7.94 -5.73 -19.79
C ALA A 30 -8.01 -5.33 -18.31
N ALA A 31 -8.95 -5.89 -17.53
CA ALA A 31 -9.07 -5.65 -16.11
C ALA A 31 -7.81 -6.14 -15.36
N PHE A 32 -7.33 -7.34 -15.67
CA PHE A 32 -6.10 -7.87 -15.09
C PHE A 32 -4.88 -7.03 -15.46
N GLY A 33 -4.77 -6.62 -16.74
CA GLY A 33 -3.69 -5.74 -17.20
C GLY A 33 -3.71 -4.36 -16.51
N TYR A 34 -4.91 -3.80 -16.30
CA TYR A 34 -5.07 -2.55 -15.57
C TYR A 34 -4.65 -2.68 -14.09
N ILE A 35 -5.09 -3.75 -13.41
CA ILE A 35 -4.72 -4.03 -12.02
C ILE A 35 -3.20 -4.24 -11.92
N TYR A 36 -2.63 -5.07 -12.80
CA TYR A 36 -1.20 -5.31 -12.83
C TYR A 36 -0.39 -4.02 -13.04
N PHE A 37 -0.83 -3.16 -13.98
CA PHE A 37 -0.19 -1.87 -14.22
C PHE A 37 -0.27 -0.95 -12.98
N LYS A 38 -1.42 -0.90 -12.31
CA LYS A 38 -1.59 -0.12 -11.07
C LYS A 38 -0.72 -0.66 -9.93
N LEU A 39 -0.69 -1.97 -9.72
CA LEU A 39 0.17 -2.58 -8.70
C LEU A 39 1.66 -2.33 -8.96
N ASN A 40 2.08 -2.44 -10.21
CA ASN A 40 3.47 -2.17 -10.59
C ASN A 40 3.86 -0.69 -10.44
N ALA A 41 2.91 0.22 -10.63
CA ALA A 41 3.12 1.65 -10.40
C ALA A 41 3.19 2.03 -8.90
N MET A 42 2.72 1.15 -8.00
CA MET A 42 2.83 1.32 -6.55
C MET A 42 4.15 0.75 -5.99
N HIS A 43 4.90 0.03 -6.83
CA HIS A 43 6.20 -0.49 -6.43
C HIS A 43 7.22 0.66 -6.31
N ASP A 44 7.83 0.79 -5.14
CA ASP A 44 8.87 1.79 -4.90
C ASP A 44 10.19 1.33 -5.53
N ALA A 45 10.48 1.86 -6.73
CA ALA A 45 11.71 1.54 -7.46
C ALA A 45 12.99 2.08 -6.78
N THR A 46 12.86 2.91 -5.75
CA THR A 46 13.99 3.46 -4.99
C THR A 46 14.37 2.59 -3.79
N ALA A 47 13.47 1.67 -3.41
CA ALA A 47 13.74 0.74 -2.33
C ALA A 47 14.71 -0.36 -2.82
N ASP A 48 15.76 -0.56 -2.06
CA ASP A 48 16.69 -1.67 -2.32
C ASP A 48 16.04 -2.98 -1.86
N GLU A 49 15.64 -3.82 -2.82
CA GLU A 49 15.06 -5.14 -2.51
C GLU A 49 16.01 -6.04 -1.71
N ASN A 50 17.32 -5.75 -1.73
CA ASN A 50 18.31 -6.52 -0.98
C ASN A 50 18.18 -6.27 0.53
N ILE A 51 17.73 -5.09 0.96
CA ILE A 51 17.59 -4.76 2.40
C ILE A 51 16.64 -5.70 3.10
N LEU A 52 15.51 -6.06 2.47
CA LEU A 52 14.56 -7.02 3.02
C LEU A 52 15.11 -8.48 3.06
N ASN A 53 16.22 -8.75 2.38
CA ASN A 53 16.82 -10.08 2.30
C ASN A 53 18.13 -10.22 3.10
N GLU A 54 18.72 -9.12 3.55
CA GLU A 54 20.02 -9.10 4.28
C GLU A 54 19.85 -9.06 5.80
N THR A 55 18.69 -9.43 6.32
CA THR A 55 18.47 -9.39 7.76
C THR A 55 19.31 -10.43 8.50
N ASN A 56 19.94 -10.02 9.59
CA ASN A 56 20.66 -10.91 10.50
C ASN A 56 19.72 -11.69 11.43
N PHE A 57 18.42 -11.44 11.32
CA PHE A 57 17.39 -12.03 12.18
C PHE A 57 16.69 -13.18 11.46
N GLN A 58 16.51 -14.30 12.18
CA GLN A 58 15.87 -15.48 11.60
C GLN A 58 14.37 -15.24 11.43
N SER A 59 13.92 -15.30 10.18
CA SER A 59 12.49 -15.37 9.87
C SER A 59 11.89 -16.64 10.44
N GLU A 60 10.91 -16.52 11.31
CA GLU A 60 10.21 -17.71 11.81
C GLU A 60 9.20 -18.19 10.79
N LYS A 61 9.33 -19.47 10.35
CA LYS A 61 8.46 -20.05 9.34
C LYS A 61 6.99 -19.90 9.70
N GLY A 62 6.24 -19.24 8.83
CA GLY A 62 4.80 -18.99 9.00
C GLY A 62 4.48 -17.72 9.76
N ILE A 63 5.49 -16.90 10.10
CA ILE A 63 5.34 -15.52 10.58
C ILE A 63 5.81 -14.58 9.48
N THR A 64 5.03 -13.56 9.18
CA THR A 64 5.40 -12.50 8.24
C THR A 64 5.15 -11.15 8.92
N ASN A 65 6.19 -10.32 9.01
CA ASN A 65 6.10 -8.97 9.52
C ASN A 65 6.11 -7.96 8.38
N ILE A 66 5.15 -7.05 8.39
CA ILE A 66 4.97 -6.01 7.40
C ILE A 66 5.05 -4.67 8.12
N LEU A 67 6.01 -3.83 7.77
CA LEU A 67 6.07 -2.47 8.28
C LEU A 67 5.02 -1.61 7.56
N LEU A 68 4.15 -0.97 8.33
CA LEU A 68 3.23 0.05 7.85
C LEU A 68 3.73 1.40 8.35
N ALA A 69 4.12 2.30 7.44
CA ALA A 69 4.64 3.61 7.79
C ALA A 69 3.79 4.72 7.15
N GLY A 70 3.35 5.67 7.99
CA GLY A 70 2.70 6.90 7.55
C GLY A 70 3.67 8.06 7.64
N THR A 71 3.83 8.80 6.54
CA THR A 71 4.77 9.92 6.45
C THR A 71 4.05 11.26 6.29
N ASP A 72 4.71 12.32 6.74
CA ASP A 72 4.26 13.70 6.53
C ASP A 72 4.71 14.31 5.19
N GLY A 73 5.23 13.45 4.29
CA GLY A 73 5.76 13.84 2.99
C GLY A 73 4.74 14.56 2.12
N ARG A 74 5.20 15.64 1.49
CA ARG A 74 4.45 16.37 0.47
C ARG A 74 5.13 16.22 -0.88
N PRO A 75 4.40 16.35 -2.00
CA PRO A 75 4.98 16.25 -3.32
C PRO A 75 6.17 17.18 -3.48
N GLY A 76 7.37 16.63 -3.76
CA GLY A 76 8.62 17.37 -3.92
C GLY A 76 9.45 17.60 -2.66
N GLU A 77 8.99 17.21 -1.48
CA GLU A 77 9.77 17.22 -0.24
C GLU A 77 10.71 16.00 -0.17
N LYS A 78 11.97 16.26 0.19
CA LYS A 78 12.99 15.20 0.28
C LYS A 78 13.21 14.64 1.70
N ASN A 79 12.74 15.34 2.74
CA ASN A 79 13.04 15.03 4.14
C ASN A 79 11.77 14.84 4.95
N SER A 80 10.86 14.01 4.47
CA SER A 80 9.67 13.63 5.23
C SER A 80 10.04 12.73 6.41
N ARG A 81 9.20 12.74 7.45
CA ARG A 81 9.35 11.90 8.64
C ARG A 81 8.28 10.82 8.67
N SER A 82 8.60 9.70 9.29
CA SER A 82 7.60 8.69 9.60
C SER A 82 6.92 9.00 10.93
N ASP A 83 5.71 9.54 10.87
CA ASP A 83 4.96 9.94 12.06
C ASP A 83 4.10 8.82 12.64
N ALA A 84 3.71 7.86 11.83
CA ALA A 84 3.01 6.66 12.24
C ALA A 84 3.78 5.42 11.78
N MET A 85 4.08 4.51 12.68
CA MET A 85 4.77 3.26 12.36
C MET A 85 4.10 2.12 13.11
N MET A 86 3.77 1.06 12.38
CA MET A 86 3.14 -0.14 12.92
C MET A 86 3.74 -1.37 12.26
N ILE A 87 3.87 -2.45 13.02
CA ILE A 87 4.20 -3.77 12.49
C ILE A 87 2.93 -4.61 12.44
N LEU A 88 2.53 -5.00 11.24
CA LEU A 88 1.49 -6.01 11.03
C LEU A 88 2.15 -7.38 10.95
N THR A 89 1.95 -8.19 11.98
CA THR A 89 2.41 -9.57 12.02
C THR A 89 1.31 -10.51 11.58
N VAL A 90 1.55 -11.25 10.50
CA VAL A 90 0.68 -12.31 10.00
C VAL A 90 1.21 -13.64 10.51
N ASP A 91 0.49 -14.26 11.44
CA ASP A 91 0.81 -15.57 12.01
C ASP A 91 -0.06 -16.64 11.35
N SER A 92 0.50 -17.29 10.33
CA SER A 92 -0.21 -18.33 9.56
C SER A 92 -0.39 -19.62 10.36
N LYS A 93 0.46 -19.89 11.38
CA LYS A 93 0.36 -21.09 12.23
C LYS A 93 -0.86 -21.00 13.14
N ASN A 94 -1.03 -19.84 13.80
CA ASN A 94 -2.10 -19.62 14.76
C ASN A 94 -3.32 -18.93 14.13
N LYS A 95 -3.27 -18.63 12.79
CA LYS A 95 -4.32 -17.93 12.05
C LYS A 95 -4.70 -16.61 12.72
N SER A 96 -3.70 -15.82 13.13
CA SER A 96 -3.88 -14.56 13.83
C SER A 96 -3.16 -13.42 13.14
N LEU A 97 -3.72 -12.22 13.29
CA LEU A 97 -3.10 -10.96 12.91
C LEU A 97 -2.83 -10.17 14.19
N LYS A 98 -1.63 -9.60 14.29
CA LYS A 98 -1.25 -8.71 15.38
C LYS A 98 -0.80 -7.39 14.80
N LEU A 99 -1.24 -6.29 15.40
CA LEU A 99 -0.80 -4.95 15.04
C LEU A 99 -0.08 -4.34 16.24
N THR A 100 1.21 -4.01 16.06
CA THR A 100 2.06 -3.42 17.09
C THR A 100 2.45 -2.01 16.65
N SER A 101 2.06 -1.00 17.41
CA SER A 101 2.44 0.38 17.15
C SER A 101 3.82 0.68 17.72
N LEU A 102 4.67 1.34 16.93
CA LEU A 102 5.95 1.87 17.36
C LEU A 102 5.83 3.37 17.59
N ASN A 103 6.24 3.83 18.78
CA ASN A 103 6.20 5.26 19.08
C ASN A 103 7.31 5.98 18.29
N ARG A 104 6.96 7.01 17.53
CA ARG A 104 7.89 7.80 16.71
C ARG A 104 9.02 8.46 17.50
N ASP A 105 8.77 8.77 18.79
CA ASP A 105 9.74 9.39 19.69
C ASP A 105 10.61 8.38 20.45
N THR A 106 10.49 7.08 20.14
CA THR A 106 11.35 6.05 20.71
C THR A 106 12.80 6.37 20.38
N PHE A 107 13.65 6.39 21.42
CA PHE A 107 15.07 6.64 21.29
C PHE A 107 15.78 5.35 20.89
N VAL A 108 16.42 5.36 19.74
CA VAL A 108 17.00 4.18 19.08
C VAL A 108 18.34 4.52 18.45
N ASN A 109 19.18 3.53 18.23
CA ASN A 109 20.39 3.70 17.46
C ASN A 109 20.09 3.60 15.97
N ILE A 110 20.26 4.71 15.23
CA ILE A 110 20.08 4.78 13.78
C ILE A 110 21.44 4.51 13.11
N PRO A 111 21.56 3.48 12.26
CA PRO A 111 22.82 3.17 11.57
C PRO A 111 23.41 4.38 10.85
N GLY A 112 24.68 4.69 11.15
CA GLY A 112 25.38 5.85 10.57
C GLY A 112 25.02 7.22 11.17
N HIS A 113 24.03 7.33 12.06
CA HIS A 113 23.56 8.59 12.65
C HIS A 113 23.60 8.63 14.18
N GLY A 114 23.78 7.45 14.83
CA GLY A 114 23.85 7.35 16.29
C GLY A 114 22.46 7.32 16.95
N GLU A 115 22.42 7.66 18.25
CA GLU A 115 21.20 7.58 19.04
C GLU A 115 20.29 8.80 18.81
N GLU A 116 19.08 8.53 18.29
CA GLU A 116 18.11 9.55 17.89
C GLU A 116 16.67 9.01 18.00
N LYS A 117 15.67 9.87 17.71
CA LYS A 117 14.27 9.44 17.62
C LYS A 117 14.06 8.58 16.37
N LEU A 118 13.28 7.52 16.51
CA LEU A 118 12.95 6.58 15.42
C LEU A 118 12.39 7.28 14.17
N THR A 119 11.57 8.33 14.33
CA THR A 119 11.02 9.12 13.22
C THR A 119 12.09 9.71 12.30
N HIS A 120 13.32 9.98 12.80
CA HIS A 120 14.39 10.55 12.02
C HIS A 120 15.04 9.55 11.07
N ALA A 121 14.94 8.25 11.32
CA ALA A 121 15.48 7.22 10.43
C ALA A 121 14.93 7.36 9.00
N TYR A 122 13.61 7.60 8.88
CA TYR A 122 13.00 7.83 7.57
C TYR A 122 13.50 9.11 6.90
N ALA A 123 13.69 10.19 7.65
CA ALA A 123 14.18 11.47 7.12
C ALA A 123 15.63 11.39 6.62
N TYR A 124 16.46 10.53 7.21
CA TYR A 124 17.85 10.36 6.85
C TYR A 124 18.08 9.41 5.67
N GLY A 125 17.34 8.31 5.60
CA GLY A 125 17.60 7.28 4.60
C GLY A 125 16.33 6.59 4.05
N GLY A 126 15.16 7.24 4.19
CA GLY A 126 13.91 6.69 3.67
C GLY A 126 13.50 5.40 4.36
N VAL A 127 12.70 4.60 3.63
CA VAL A 127 12.17 3.33 4.16
C VAL A 127 13.28 2.33 4.47
N ASN A 128 14.37 2.34 3.70
CA ASN A 128 15.48 1.41 3.86
C ASN A 128 16.13 1.57 5.23
N LEU A 129 16.53 2.79 5.58
CA LEU A 129 17.14 3.07 6.88
C LEU A 129 16.14 2.90 8.03
N LEU A 130 14.85 3.17 7.79
CA LEU A 130 13.82 2.93 8.79
C LEU A 130 13.67 1.43 9.10
N VAL A 131 13.60 0.57 8.07
CA VAL A 131 13.55 -0.90 8.24
C VAL A 131 14.77 -1.38 9.00
N GLU A 132 15.98 -1.06 8.51
CA GLU A 132 17.24 -1.44 9.17
C GLU A 132 17.30 -0.98 10.63
N THR A 133 16.85 0.25 10.92
CA THR A 133 16.80 0.78 12.29
C THR A 133 15.85 -0.03 13.17
N ILE A 134 14.65 -0.36 12.66
CA ILE A 134 13.65 -1.13 13.42
C ILE A 134 14.17 -2.54 13.67
N GLU A 135 14.68 -3.22 12.65
CA GLU A 135 15.21 -4.57 12.77
C GLU A 135 16.34 -4.65 13.80
N ASN A 136 17.31 -3.75 13.73
CA ASN A 136 18.46 -3.74 14.62
C ASN A 136 18.12 -3.43 16.08
N ASN A 137 17.12 -2.55 16.33
CA ASN A 137 16.78 -2.16 17.71
C ASN A 137 15.74 -3.05 18.37
N PHE A 138 14.89 -3.72 17.58
CA PHE A 138 13.81 -4.56 18.11
C PHE A 138 14.03 -6.06 17.86
N GLU A 139 15.13 -6.43 17.18
CA GLU A 139 15.51 -7.81 16.87
C GLU A 139 14.41 -8.58 16.14
N ILE A 140 13.79 -7.91 15.16
CA ILE A 140 12.72 -8.47 14.33
C ILE A 140 13.11 -8.48 12.86
N ASP A 141 12.63 -9.46 12.12
CA ASP A 141 12.78 -9.56 10.68
C ASP A 141 11.54 -8.98 9.98
N ILE A 142 11.72 -8.00 9.10
CA ILE A 142 10.67 -7.33 8.32
C ILE A 142 10.77 -7.76 6.87
N GLN A 143 9.79 -8.54 6.40
CA GLN A 143 9.81 -9.10 5.04
C GLN A 143 9.14 -8.19 4.00
N ASN A 144 8.30 -7.27 4.44
CA ASN A 144 7.58 -6.37 3.54
C ASN A 144 7.32 -5.02 4.24
N TYR A 145 7.03 -4.01 3.43
CA TYR A 145 6.58 -2.72 3.96
C TYR A 145 5.52 -2.08 3.07
N ALA A 146 4.76 -1.17 3.65
CA ALA A 146 3.90 -0.23 2.94
C ALA A 146 4.07 1.16 3.53
N VAL A 147 4.36 2.14 2.67
CA VAL A 147 4.49 3.55 3.06
C VAL A 147 3.35 4.33 2.44
N VAL A 148 2.68 5.14 3.24
CA VAL A 148 1.62 6.03 2.80
C VAL A 148 1.91 7.46 3.26
N ASP A 149 1.71 8.43 2.39
CA ASP A 149 1.64 9.84 2.71
C ASP A 149 0.18 10.27 2.95
N PHE A 150 -0.05 11.55 3.26
CA PHE A 150 -1.40 12.06 3.47
C PHE A 150 -2.30 11.90 2.25
N TYR A 151 -1.77 12.03 1.03
CA TYR A 151 -2.56 11.92 -0.22
C TYR A 151 -2.97 10.48 -0.47
N SER A 152 -2.02 9.56 -0.41
CA SER A 152 -2.27 8.12 -0.54
C SER A 152 -3.24 7.62 0.55
N PHE A 153 -3.12 8.16 1.77
CA PHE A 153 -4.05 7.83 2.86
C PHE A 153 -5.48 8.30 2.56
N MET A 154 -5.64 9.53 2.04
CA MET A 154 -6.97 10.01 1.61
C MET A 154 -7.56 9.14 0.51
N ASP A 155 -6.77 8.80 -0.51
CA ASP A 155 -7.21 7.94 -1.61
C ASP A 155 -7.66 6.56 -1.10
N ILE A 156 -6.96 5.99 -0.11
CA ILE A 156 -7.34 4.73 0.53
C ILE A 156 -8.68 4.87 1.27
N VAL A 157 -8.83 5.94 2.06
CA VAL A 157 -10.09 6.21 2.79
C VAL A 157 -11.25 6.39 1.83
N ASP A 158 -11.06 7.13 0.74
CA ASP A 158 -12.09 7.35 -0.28
C ASP A 158 -12.46 6.02 -0.99
N ALA A 159 -11.47 5.19 -1.32
CA ALA A 159 -11.69 3.88 -1.93
C ALA A 159 -12.47 2.92 -1.02
N LEU A 160 -12.35 3.06 0.30
CA LEU A 160 -13.11 2.29 1.29
C LEU A 160 -14.51 2.86 1.56
N GLY A 161 -14.86 4.01 0.97
CA GLY A 161 -16.15 4.67 1.17
C GLY A 161 -16.21 5.59 2.39
N GLY A 162 -15.05 5.99 2.90
CA GLY A 162 -14.92 6.86 4.07
C GLY A 162 -14.79 6.10 5.38
N VAL A 163 -14.59 6.84 6.46
CA VAL A 163 -14.57 6.35 7.85
C VAL A 163 -15.56 7.15 8.68
N GLU A 164 -16.24 6.48 9.60
CA GLU A 164 -17.12 7.13 10.55
C GLU A 164 -16.31 7.63 11.75
N VAL A 165 -16.44 8.93 12.06
CA VAL A 165 -15.70 9.59 13.13
C VAL A 165 -16.68 10.35 14.01
N ASP A 166 -16.61 10.12 15.33
CA ASP A 166 -17.37 10.89 16.32
C ASP A 166 -16.78 12.29 16.44
N VAL A 167 -17.58 13.32 16.11
CA VAL A 167 -17.18 14.72 16.17
C VAL A 167 -17.95 15.45 17.27
N HIS A 168 -17.24 16.05 18.22
CA HIS A 168 -17.87 16.86 19.25
C HIS A 168 -18.27 18.25 18.72
N LYS A 169 -19.34 18.82 19.28
CA LYS A 169 -19.90 20.11 18.83
C LYS A 169 -18.89 21.27 18.83
N ASN A 170 -17.95 21.27 19.78
CA ASN A 170 -16.91 22.29 19.88
C ASN A 170 -15.81 22.15 18.82
N GLU A 171 -15.67 20.99 18.15
CA GLU A 171 -14.67 20.71 17.13
C GLU A 171 -15.14 21.12 15.72
N ILE A 172 -16.46 21.16 15.49
CA ILE A 172 -17.07 21.44 14.18
C ILE A 172 -16.53 22.71 13.54
N ASN A 173 -16.36 23.78 14.32
CA ASN A 173 -15.87 25.06 13.81
C ASN A 173 -14.41 24.99 13.35
N GLU A 174 -13.58 24.24 14.07
CA GLU A 174 -12.16 24.06 13.70
C GLU A 174 -12.05 23.14 12.47
N ILE A 175 -12.78 22.03 12.43
CA ILE A 175 -12.83 21.13 11.28
C ILE A 175 -13.27 21.90 10.02
N ASN A 176 -14.32 22.73 10.11
CA ASN A 176 -14.78 23.53 8.97
C ASN A 176 -13.77 24.60 8.51
N LYS A 177 -12.95 25.14 9.40
CA LYS A 177 -11.85 26.03 9.01
C LYS A 177 -10.78 25.28 8.21
N PHE A 178 -10.41 24.07 8.68
CA PHE A 178 -9.48 23.22 7.95
C PHE A 178 -10.01 22.87 6.57
N ILE A 179 -11.24 22.39 6.45
CA ILE A 179 -11.87 22.02 5.17
C ILE A 179 -11.86 23.20 4.19
N LYS A 180 -12.17 24.43 4.65
CA LYS A 180 -12.15 25.62 3.79
C LYS A 180 -10.76 26.01 3.31
N ASN A 181 -9.73 25.69 4.07
CA ASN A 181 -8.34 26.02 3.75
C ASN A 181 -7.63 24.89 2.99
N MET A 182 -8.30 23.75 2.72
CA MET A 182 -7.76 22.59 2.03
C MET A 182 -7.77 22.72 0.50
N ASP A 183 -7.87 23.94 -0.07
CA ASP A 183 -7.77 24.16 -1.53
C ASP A 183 -6.43 23.69 -2.14
N TRP A 184 -5.44 23.42 -1.30
CA TRP A 184 -4.15 22.83 -1.69
C TRP A 184 -4.18 21.29 -1.86
N LEU A 185 -5.31 20.63 -1.55
CA LEU A 185 -5.53 19.19 -1.74
C LEU A 185 -6.25 18.85 -3.06
N LYS A 186 -6.56 19.86 -3.90
CA LYS A 186 -7.23 19.64 -5.18
C LYS A 186 -6.24 19.58 -6.34
#